data_aa5fda9b4ddd0faf3322e2bc19c15d7f
#
_entry.id   aa5fda9b4ddd0faf3322e2bc19c15d7f
#
_cell.length_a   1.000
_cell.length_b   1.000
_cell.length_c   1.000
_cell.angle_alpha   90.00
_cell.angle_beta   90.00
_cell.angle_gamma   90.00
#
_symmetry.space_group_name_H-M   'P 1'
#
loop_
_entity.id
_entity.type
_entity.pdbx_description
1 polymer ?
#
loop_
_entity_poly.entity_id
_entity_poly.type
_entity_poly.pdbx_seq_one_letter_code
_entity_poly.pdbx_strand_id
1 'polypeptide(L)'
;MKLPLKYENKRKGLEFISEKTRYKILLTLLASENPLSFSRLKLILSSIPENSLNYHIKILKENDFIKNEKRTEYKRSEPRSFYSLSQRSIDLLESLGLTEVKEEFQALFEQMT
;
A
#
# COMPACT_ATOMS: atom_id res chain seq x y z
N MET A 1 31.89 -2.99 12.07
CA MET A 1 31.27 -4.29 11.78
C MET A 1 30.31 -4.15 10.61
N LYS A 2 30.38 -5.07 9.67
CA LYS A 2 29.50 -5.09 8.53
C LYS A 2 28.26 -5.93 8.84
N LEU A 3 27.07 -5.38 8.62
CA LEU A 3 25.85 -6.16 8.83
C LEU A 3 25.70 -7.24 7.74
N PRO A 4 25.19 -8.43 8.09
CA PRO A 4 24.82 -9.40 7.07
C PRO A 4 23.86 -8.79 6.05
N LEU A 5 23.93 -9.23 4.79
CA LEU A 5 23.10 -8.72 3.70
C LEU A 5 21.60 -8.77 4.01
N LYS A 6 21.17 -9.82 4.68
CA LYS A 6 19.77 -10.00 5.10
C LYS A 6 19.27 -8.81 5.92
N TYR A 7 20.05 -8.35 6.88
CA TYR A 7 19.64 -7.24 7.74
C TYR A 7 19.75 -5.89 7.01
N GLU A 8 20.75 -5.76 6.17
CA GLU A 8 20.90 -4.55 5.37
C GLU A 8 19.74 -4.38 4.37
N ASN A 9 19.28 -5.47 3.77
CA ASN A 9 18.11 -5.44 2.89
C ASN A 9 16.84 -5.06 3.65
N LYS A 10 16.67 -5.56 4.86
CA LYS A 10 15.55 -5.14 5.72
C LYS A 10 15.62 -3.67 6.05
N ARG A 11 16.81 -3.17 6.39
CA ARG A 11 17.01 -1.75 6.68
C ARG A 11 16.61 -0.88 5.50
N LYS A 12 17.05 -1.24 4.30
CA LYS A 12 16.71 -0.50 3.08
C LYS A 12 15.20 -0.51 2.83
N GLY A 13 14.55 -1.65 3.06
CA GLY A 13 13.11 -1.74 2.95
C GLY A 13 12.39 -0.82 3.93
N LEU A 14 12.83 -0.82 5.18
CA LEU A 14 12.27 0.06 6.21
C LEU A 14 12.47 1.53 5.86
N GLU A 15 13.65 1.89 5.39
CA GLU A 15 13.95 3.26 4.96
C GLU A 15 13.01 3.68 3.81
N PHE A 16 12.81 2.79 2.85
CA PHE A 16 11.96 3.08 1.70
C PHE A 16 10.51 3.32 2.12
N ILE A 17 9.96 2.49 3.00
CA ILE A 17 8.56 2.61 3.43
C ILE A 17 8.33 3.64 4.52
N SER A 18 9.41 4.18 5.11
CA SER A 18 9.28 5.21 6.16
C SER A 18 8.91 6.58 5.61
N GLU A 19 8.99 6.79 4.29
CA GLU A 19 8.53 8.02 3.69
C GLU A 19 7.03 8.18 3.95
N LYS A 20 6.62 9.36 4.40
CA LYS A 20 5.28 9.62 4.91
C LYS A 20 4.16 9.18 3.97
N THR A 21 4.25 9.51 2.70
CA THR A 21 3.21 9.18 1.72
C THR A 21 3.16 7.68 1.44
N ARG A 22 4.31 7.05 1.24
CA ARG A 22 4.38 5.60 1.01
C ARG A 22 3.86 4.83 2.23
N TYR A 23 4.24 5.27 3.42
CA TYR A 23 3.76 4.67 4.66
C TYR A 23 2.23 4.69 4.75
N LYS A 24 1.64 5.85 4.46
CA LYS A 24 0.18 6.00 4.47
C LYS A 24 -0.51 5.09 3.46
N ILE A 25 0.04 4.98 2.26
CA ILE A 25 -0.51 4.10 1.23
C ILE A 25 -0.48 2.64 1.71
N LEU A 26 0.65 2.21 2.25
CA LEU A 26 0.81 0.83 2.71
C LEU A 26 -0.12 0.51 3.89
N LEU A 27 -0.26 1.42 4.85
CA LEU A 27 -1.20 1.22 5.96
C LEU A 27 -2.65 1.16 5.49
N THR A 28 -2.99 1.97 4.49
CA THR A 28 -4.33 1.97 3.91
C THR A 28 -4.63 0.61 3.27
N LEU A 29 -3.68 0.08 2.51
CA LEU A 29 -3.83 -1.23 1.89
C LEU A 29 -3.83 -2.36 2.91
N LEU A 30 -3.03 -2.23 3.97
CA LEU A 30 -3.02 -3.21 5.06
C LEU A 30 -4.37 -3.29 5.76
N ALA A 31 -4.98 -2.15 5.98
CA ALA A 31 -6.28 -2.08 6.67
C ALA A 31 -7.44 -2.53 5.80
N SER A 32 -7.29 -2.50 4.49
CA SER A 32 -8.34 -2.91 3.56
C SER A 32 -8.38 -4.43 3.42
N GLU A 33 -9.57 -5.01 3.52
CA GLU A 33 -9.74 -6.44 3.31
C GLU A 33 -9.64 -6.83 1.85
N ASN A 34 -9.95 -5.90 0.95
CA ASN A 34 -9.96 -6.13 -0.48
C ASN A 34 -9.01 -5.18 -1.19
N PRO A 35 -8.51 -5.57 -2.36
CA PRO A 35 -7.70 -4.66 -3.16
C PRO A 35 -8.47 -3.36 -3.46
N LEU A 36 -7.76 -2.24 -3.51
CA LEU A 36 -8.35 -0.92 -3.71
C LEU A 36 -7.99 -0.36 -5.08
N SER A 37 -8.98 0.23 -5.76
CA SER A 37 -8.73 0.95 -7.00
C SER A 37 -8.02 2.27 -6.71
N PHE A 38 -7.43 2.87 -7.75
CA PHE A 38 -6.80 4.19 -7.61
C PHE A 38 -7.80 5.24 -7.13
N SER A 39 -9.00 5.26 -7.69
CA SER A 39 -10.01 6.23 -7.28
C SER A 39 -10.41 6.05 -5.82
N ARG A 40 -10.41 4.82 -5.31
CA ARG A 40 -10.69 4.56 -3.91
C ARG A 40 -9.57 5.06 -3.01
N LEU A 41 -8.32 4.77 -3.38
CA LEU A 41 -7.15 5.28 -2.67
C LEU A 41 -7.14 6.81 -2.64
N LYS A 42 -7.47 7.44 -3.76
CA LYS A 42 -7.56 8.89 -3.87
C LYS A 42 -8.62 9.46 -2.92
N LEU A 43 -9.75 8.78 -2.79
CA LEU A 43 -10.81 9.20 -1.90
C LEU A 43 -10.38 9.08 -0.44
N ILE A 44 -9.80 7.95 -0.06
CA ILE A 44 -9.36 7.70 1.32
C ILE A 44 -8.21 8.64 1.71
N LEU A 45 -7.26 8.82 0.80
CA LEU A 45 -6.06 9.64 1.03
C LEU A 45 -6.23 11.01 0.37
N SER A 46 -7.37 11.65 0.59
CA SER A 46 -7.74 12.90 -0.08
C SER A 46 -6.81 14.07 0.19
N SER A 47 -6.03 14.02 1.28
CA SER A 47 -5.04 15.05 1.59
C SER A 47 -3.79 14.97 0.73
N ILE A 48 -3.60 13.86 0.01
CA ILE A 48 -2.43 13.66 -0.86
C ILE A 48 -2.80 14.10 -2.28
N PRO A 49 -2.03 15.02 -2.90
CA PRO A 49 -2.28 15.41 -4.28
C PRO A 49 -2.22 14.21 -5.22
N GLU A 50 -3.07 14.20 -6.24
CA GLU A 50 -3.19 13.07 -7.17
C GLU A 50 -1.89 12.71 -7.85
N ASN A 51 -1.12 13.69 -8.30
CA ASN A 51 0.16 13.41 -8.95
C ASN A 51 1.18 12.80 -7.99
N SER A 52 1.17 13.21 -6.73
CA SER A 52 2.02 12.63 -5.70
C SER A 52 1.60 11.19 -5.41
N LEU A 53 0.29 10.93 -5.30
CA LEU A 53 -0.23 9.60 -5.09
C LEU A 53 0.15 8.66 -6.25
N ASN A 54 -0.02 9.11 -7.48
CA ASN A 54 0.39 8.36 -8.68
C ASN A 54 1.87 8.02 -8.67
N TYR A 55 2.70 9.00 -8.34
CA TYR A 55 4.14 8.83 -8.29
C TYR A 55 4.55 7.76 -7.28
N HIS A 56 4.02 7.84 -6.07
CA HIS A 56 4.37 6.88 -5.02
C HIS A 56 3.82 5.49 -5.27
N ILE A 57 2.63 5.37 -5.85
CA ILE A 57 2.07 4.07 -6.24
C ILE A 57 2.97 3.41 -7.29
N LYS A 58 3.43 4.18 -8.28
CA LYS A 58 4.34 3.68 -9.29
C LYS A 58 5.64 3.15 -8.68
N ILE A 59 6.25 3.93 -7.78
CA ILE A 59 7.49 3.55 -7.10
C ILE A 59 7.28 2.30 -6.25
N LEU A 60 6.19 2.23 -5.50
CA LEU A 60 5.87 1.08 -4.67
C LEU A 60 5.70 -0.19 -5.52
N LYS A 61 5.06 -0.07 -6.66
CA LYS A 61 4.86 -1.17 -7.58
C LYS A 61 6.20 -1.64 -8.19
N GLU A 62 7.02 -0.70 -8.63
CA GLU A 62 8.32 -1.01 -9.24
C GLU A 62 9.28 -1.68 -8.25
N ASN A 63 9.14 -1.40 -6.96
CA ASN A 63 10.00 -1.97 -5.92
C ASN A 63 9.35 -3.15 -5.19
N ASP A 64 8.29 -3.72 -5.75
CA ASP A 64 7.62 -4.91 -5.25
C ASP A 64 7.04 -4.76 -3.83
N PHE A 65 6.55 -3.58 -3.50
CA PHE A 65 5.82 -3.37 -2.25
C PHE A 65 4.31 -3.51 -2.43
N ILE A 66 3.80 -3.23 -3.62
CA ILE A 66 2.39 -3.43 -3.94
C ILE A 66 2.25 -4.23 -5.23
N LYS A 67 1.12 -4.93 -5.31
CA LYS A 67 0.71 -5.66 -6.51
C LYS A 67 -0.39 -4.89 -7.20
N ASN A 68 -0.42 -5.01 -8.52
CA ASN A 68 -1.46 -4.44 -9.37
C ASN A 68 -2.19 -5.57 -10.07
N GLU A 69 -3.49 -5.67 -9.83
CA GLU A 69 -4.35 -6.61 -10.53
C GLU A 69 -5.32 -5.82 -11.40
N LYS A 70 -5.39 -6.17 -12.69
CA LYS A 70 -6.35 -5.54 -13.59
C LYS A 70 -7.61 -6.37 -13.66
N ARG A 71 -8.76 -5.73 -13.45
CA ARG A 71 -10.07 -6.38 -13.51
C ARG A 71 -10.96 -5.64 -14.49
N THR A 72 -11.72 -6.40 -15.27
CA THR A 72 -12.76 -5.85 -16.14
C THR A 72 -14.07 -5.84 -15.36
N GLU A 73 -14.62 -4.66 -15.16
CA GLU A 73 -15.90 -4.51 -14.48
C GLU A 73 -17.06 -4.56 -15.46
N TYR A 74 -18.23 -4.98 -14.97
CA TYR A 74 -19.43 -5.22 -15.76
C TYR A 74 -19.81 -4.05 -16.65
N LYS A 75 -19.64 -2.89 -16.51
CA LYS A 75 -20.06 -1.78 -17.38
C LYS A 75 -18.87 -0.98 -17.95
N ARG A 76 -17.69 -1.55 -17.90
CA ARG A 76 -16.50 -0.85 -18.40
C ARG A 76 -15.84 -1.67 -19.52
N SER A 77 -15.48 -0.97 -20.58
CA SER A 77 -14.76 -1.59 -21.70
C SER A 77 -13.26 -1.77 -21.40
N GLU A 78 -12.71 -1.00 -20.47
CA GLU A 78 -11.28 -1.04 -20.13
C GLU A 78 -11.05 -1.68 -18.77
N PRO A 79 -9.97 -2.49 -18.62
CA PRO A 79 -9.60 -3.04 -17.32
C PRO A 79 -9.25 -1.93 -16.33
N ARG A 80 -9.62 -2.15 -15.08
CA ARG A 80 -9.33 -1.24 -13.98
C ARG A 80 -8.28 -1.84 -13.06
N SER A 81 -7.30 -1.04 -12.66
CA SER A 81 -6.26 -1.49 -11.74
C SER A 81 -6.74 -1.49 -10.29
N PHE A 82 -6.45 -2.58 -9.59
CA PHE A 82 -6.68 -2.71 -8.16
C PHE A 82 -5.36 -3.03 -7.49
N TYR A 83 -5.10 -2.39 -6.38
CA TYR A 83 -3.82 -2.47 -5.67
C TYR A 83 -3.98 -3.20 -4.35
N SER A 84 -2.99 -4.02 -4.02
CA SER A 84 -2.89 -4.74 -2.76
C SER A 84 -1.44 -4.85 -2.34
N LEU A 85 -1.19 -5.22 -1.08
CA LEU A 85 0.17 -5.41 -0.59
C LEU A 85 0.80 -6.66 -1.18
N SER A 86 2.10 -6.57 -1.51
CA SER A 86 2.90 -7.74 -1.81
C SER A 86 3.20 -8.50 -0.51
N GLN A 87 3.63 -9.76 -0.62
CA GLN A 87 4.03 -10.54 0.54
C GLN A 87 5.21 -9.88 1.27
N ARG A 88 6.12 -9.28 0.50
CA ARG A 88 7.24 -8.51 1.06
C ARG A 88 6.77 -7.43 2.02
N SER A 89 5.76 -6.67 1.61
CA SER A 89 5.19 -5.60 2.44
C SER A 89 4.50 -6.15 3.67
N ILE A 90 3.72 -7.21 3.50
CA ILE A 90 3.02 -7.85 4.62
C ILE A 90 4.03 -8.30 5.67
N ASP A 91 5.07 -9.00 5.27
CA ASP A 91 6.09 -9.51 6.19
C ASP A 91 6.80 -8.37 6.91
N LEU A 92 7.11 -7.29 6.19
CA LEU A 92 7.80 -6.14 6.77
C LEU A 92 6.91 -5.41 7.77
N LEU A 93 5.64 -5.17 7.44
CA LEU A 93 4.70 -4.51 8.33
C LEU A 93 4.37 -5.36 9.56
N GLU A 94 4.28 -6.68 9.39
CA GLU A 94 4.10 -7.60 10.51
C GLU A 94 5.29 -7.54 11.47
N SER A 95 6.51 -7.46 10.93
CA SER A 95 7.71 -7.36 11.75
C SER A 95 7.75 -6.08 12.59
N LEU A 96 7.00 -5.05 12.18
CA LEU A 96 6.85 -3.80 12.92
C LEU A 96 5.65 -3.80 13.87
N GLY A 97 4.89 -4.89 13.92
CA GLY A 97 3.71 -4.99 14.77
C GLY A 97 2.51 -4.18 14.27
N LEU A 98 2.50 -3.81 12.98
CA LEU A 98 1.47 -2.93 12.43
C LEU A 98 0.20 -3.64 12.02
N THR A 99 0.18 -4.96 11.99
CA THR A 99 -1.02 -5.71 11.62
C THR A 99 -2.17 -5.54 12.61
N GLU A 100 -1.85 -5.21 13.86
CA GLU A 100 -2.85 -4.99 14.89
C GLU A 100 -3.68 -3.71 14.67
N VAL A 101 -3.16 -2.75 13.90
CA VAL A 101 -3.89 -1.52 13.61
C VAL A 101 -4.98 -1.71 12.57
N LYS A 102 -5.05 -2.89 11.94
CA LYS A 102 -6.03 -3.17 10.89
C LYS A 102 -7.47 -2.93 11.37
N GLU A 103 -7.80 -3.40 12.56
CA GLU A 103 -9.15 -3.25 13.12
C GLU A 103 -9.49 -1.78 13.40
N GLU A 104 -8.52 -1.00 13.83
CA GLU A 104 -8.71 0.41 14.10
C GLU A 104 -9.04 1.21 12.83
N PHE A 105 -8.36 0.89 11.73
CA PHE A 105 -8.59 1.56 10.46
C PHE A 105 -9.83 1.07 9.74
N GLN A 106 -10.22 -0.17 9.97
CA GLN A 106 -11.34 -0.77 9.27
C GLN A 106 -12.66 -0.02 9.51
N ALA A 107 -12.89 0.42 10.74
CA ALA A 107 -14.07 1.21 11.07
C ALA A 107 -14.13 2.51 10.27
N LEU A 108 -12.98 3.15 10.04
CA LEU A 108 -12.89 4.37 9.24
C LEU A 108 -13.25 4.11 7.78
N PHE A 109 -12.78 2.98 7.23
CA PHE A 109 -13.10 2.63 5.84
C PHE A 109 -14.57 2.35 5.65
N GLU A 110 -15.21 1.70 6.62
CA GLU A 110 -16.65 1.44 6.57
C GLU A 110 -17.45 2.74 6.55
N GLN A 111 -17.01 3.76 7.27
CA GLN A 111 -17.65 5.07 7.26
C GLN A 111 -17.49 5.79 5.92
N MET A 112 -16.47 5.47 5.16
CA MET A 112 -16.18 6.11 3.88
C MET A 112 -16.82 5.39 2.70
N THR A 113 -17.40 4.24 2.94
CA THR A 113 -18.09 3.46 1.94
C THR A 113 -19.59 3.64 2.04
#